data_7edff826e11f120b236638440fa5ca15
#
_entry.id   7edff826e11f120b236638440fa5ca15
#
_cell.length_a   1.000
_cell.length_b   1.000
_cell.length_c   1.000
_cell.angle_alpha   90.00
_cell.angle_beta   90.00
_cell.angle_gamma   90.00
#
_symmetry.space_group_name_H-M   'P 1'
#
loop_
_entity.id
_entity.type
_entity.pdbx_description
1 polymer ?
#
loop_
_entity_poly.entity_id
_entity_poly.type
_entity_poly.pdbx_seq_one_letter_code
_entity_poly.pdbx_strand_id
1 'polypeptide(L)'
;MIDHERDLVSLREATDRLLDAASSWDNAATAEPSRLPGWTRGHVLAHLARNADALVNVFEGRPMYSDAATREADIERDAYRPLDVQLADVRESAERLRAVCEKPADWNRTVELRNGVTDSASRVPFRRWVEVELHHVDLGTGYDLEDLPEEFVLREIEFLAERWSGRPEVPPVTLRTGHDGTGPDWRTGGTEGTPVVLAGTGPELLGWLSGRGDKGAGLAVLSGDGLPELPPL
;
A
#
# COMPACT_ATOMS: atom_id res chain seq x y z
N MET A 1 13.96 -7.68 7.65
CA MET A 1 13.69 -7.88 9.11
C MET A 1 12.58 -6.93 9.51
N ILE A 2 11.54 -7.39 10.23
CA ILE A 2 10.46 -6.52 10.70
C ILE A 2 11.00 -5.66 11.85
N ASP A 3 10.89 -4.35 11.70
CA ASP A 3 11.29 -3.35 12.70
C ASP A 3 10.13 -2.36 12.86
N HIS A 4 9.19 -2.70 13.74
CA HIS A 4 7.97 -1.91 13.92
C HIS A 4 8.23 -0.50 14.48
N GLU A 5 9.31 -0.28 15.24
CA GLU A 5 9.66 1.05 15.75
C GLU A 5 10.11 1.96 14.60
N ARG A 6 10.96 1.45 13.72
CA ARG A 6 11.38 2.16 12.51
C ARG A 6 10.20 2.39 11.57
N ASP A 7 9.34 1.38 11.39
CA ASP A 7 8.15 1.48 10.56
C ASP A 7 7.18 2.56 11.05
N LEU A 8 7.04 2.73 12.37
CA LEU A 8 6.23 3.81 12.95
C LEU A 8 6.82 5.20 12.67
N VAL A 9 8.14 5.35 12.65
CA VAL A 9 8.79 6.62 12.26
C VAL A 9 8.53 6.92 10.79
N SER A 10 8.78 5.96 9.90
CA SER A 10 8.58 6.11 8.46
C SER A 10 7.11 6.36 8.11
N LEU A 11 6.18 5.68 8.80
CA LEU A 11 4.74 5.90 8.66
C LEU A 11 4.33 7.33 9.02
N ARG A 12 4.89 7.88 10.10
CA ARG A 12 4.61 9.28 10.48
C ARG A 12 5.10 10.23 9.39
N GLU A 13 6.34 10.06 8.93
CA GLU A 13 6.91 10.90 7.87
C GLU A 13 6.10 10.83 6.57
N ALA A 14 5.62 9.64 6.19
CA ALA A 14 4.76 9.46 5.03
C ALA A 14 3.41 10.16 5.20
N THR A 15 2.81 10.05 6.39
CA THR A 15 1.53 10.72 6.70
C THR A 15 1.69 12.24 6.67
N ASP A 16 2.76 12.77 7.25
CA ASP A 16 3.05 14.20 7.25
C ASP A 16 3.24 14.72 5.81
N ARG A 17 4.00 14.02 4.96
CA ARG A 17 4.16 14.36 3.53
C ARG A 17 2.82 14.42 2.78
N LEU A 18 1.97 13.42 2.97
CA LEU A 18 0.65 13.38 2.33
C LEU A 18 -0.22 14.56 2.78
N LEU A 19 -0.27 14.83 4.09
CA LEU A 19 -1.05 15.93 4.65
C LEU A 19 -0.53 17.29 4.18
N ASP A 20 0.79 17.47 4.12
CA ASP A 20 1.42 18.71 3.64
C ASP A 20 1.10 18.93 2.15
N ALA A 21 1.21 17.90 1.31
CA ALA A 21 0.86 17.99 -0.11
C ALA A 21 -0.62 18.36 -0.30
N ALA A 22 -1.53 17.71 0.43
CA ALA A 22 -2.96 17.97 0.32
C ALA A 22 -3.40 19.30 0.95
N SER A 23 -2.63 19.87 1.87
CA SER A 23 -2.94 21.13 2.54
C SER A 23 -3.01 22.34 1.58
N SER A 24 -2.37 22.23 0.43
CA SER A 24 -2.36 23.27 -0.62
C SER A 24 -3.60 23.22 -1.53
N TRP A 25 -4.47 22.22 -1.40
CA TRP A 25 -5.64 22.04 -2.27
C TRP A 25 -6.79 22.94 -1.83
N ASP A 26 -7.78 23.04 -2.71
CA ASP A 26 -9.10 23.58 -2.40
C ASP A 26 -10.15 22.45 -2.29
N ASN A 27 -11.37 22.81 -1.91
CA ASN A 27 -12.46 21.84 -1.82
C ASN A 27 -12.82 21.19 -3.17
N ALA A 28 -12.56 21.85 -4.30
CA ALA A 28 -12.84 21.28 -5.61
C ALA A 28 -11.88 20.12 -5.93
N ALA A 29 -10.64 20.19 -5.44
CA ALA A 29 -9.65 19.16 -5.66
C ALA A 29 -10.05 17.79 -5.06
N THR A 30 -10.85 17.76 -3.98
CA THR A 30 -11.31 16.48 -3.40
C THR A 30 -12.29 15.74 -4.30
N ALA A 31 -13.03 16.45 -5.14
CA ALA A 31 -13.97 15.87 -6.09
C ALA A 31 -13.30 15.39 -7.40
N GLU A 32 -12.05 15.76 -7.64
CA GLU A 32 -11.30 15.32 -8.80
C GLU A 32 -11.03 13.81 -8.75
N PRO A 33 -10.96 13.13 -9.92
CA PRO A 33 -10.64 11.72 -9.98
C PRO A 33 -9.26 11.41 -9.34
N SER A 34 -9.19 10.33 -8.59
CA SER A 34 -7.92 9.71 -8.22
C SER A 34 -7.44 8.74 -9.32
N ARG A 35 -6.28 8.13 -9.15
CA ARG A 35 -5.81 7.06 -10.05
C ARG A 35 -6.56 5.72 -9.85
N LEU A 36 -7.36 5.61 -8.79
CA LEU A 36 -8.16 4.43 -8.52
C LEU A 36 -9.50 4.52 -9.27
N PRO A 37 -9.87 3.50 -10.07
CA PRO A 37 -11.11 3.50 -10.80
C PRO A 37 -12.34 3.72 -9.90
N GLY A 38 -13.16 4.71 -10.24
CA GLY A 38 -14.39 5.03 -9.50
C GLY A 38 -14.21 5.83 -8.22
N TRP A 39 -12.97 6.14 -7.81
CA TRP A 39 -12.68 6.91 -6.60
C TRP A 39 -12.18 8.32 -6.95
N THR A 40 -12.70 9.30 -6.22
CA THR A 40 -12.14 10.66 -6.17
C THR A 40 -11.01 10.72 -5.12
N ARG A 41 -10.27 11.84 -5.12
CA ARG A 41 -9.28 12.10 -4.05
C ARG A 41 -9.90 12.09 -2.66
N GLY A 42 -11.14 12.58 -2.53
CA GLY A 42 -11.88 12.53 -1.27
C GLY A 42 -12.15 11.09 -0.78
N HIS A 43 -12.43 10.15 -1.69
CA HIS A 43 -12.56 8.73 -1.33
C HIS A 43 -11.25 8.15 -0.80
N VAL A 44 -10.10 8.52 -1.40
CA VAL A 44 -8.79 8.08 -0.93
C VAL A 44 -8.49 8.62 0.46
N LEU A 45 -8.76 9.91 0.73
CA LEU A 45 -8.58 10.50 2.06
C LEU A 45 -9.50 9.84 3.10
N ALA A 46 -10.78 9.66 2.77
CA ALA A 46 -11.73 8.96 3.64
C ALA A 46 -11.29 7.52 3.93
N HIS A 47 -10.83 6.80 2.89
CA HIS A 47 -10.27 5.46 3.06
C HIS A 47 -9.08 5.45 4.02
N LEU A 48 -8.13 6.36 3.86
CA LEU A 48 -6.97 6.46 4.73
C LEU A 48 -7.36 6.69 6.20
N ALA A 49 -8.34 7.55 6.47
CA ALA A 49 -8.83 7.78 7.83
C ALA A 49 -9.49 6.51 8.40
N ARG A 50 -10.41 5.90 7.66
CA ARG A 50 -11.10 4.65 8.12
C ARG A 50 -10.17 3.46 8.26
N ASN A 51 -9.12 3.36 7.45
CA ASN A 51 -8.12 2.30 7.58
C ASN A 51 -7.32 2.45 8.87
N ALA A 52 -6.92 3.66 9.27
CA ALA A 52 -6.24 3.88 10.55
C ALA A 52 -7.13 3.50 11.74
N ASP A 53 -8.40 3.92 11.76
CA ASP A 53 -9.36 3.54 12.81
C ASP A 53 -9.58 2.02 12.87
N ALA A 54 -9.64 1.36 11.71
CA ALA A 54 -9.76 -0.08 11.64
C ALA A 54 -8.54 -0.80 12.24
N LEU A 55 -7.34 -0.27 12.05
CA LEU A 55 -6.13 -0.82 12.67
C LEU A 55 -6.08 -0.56 14.19
N VAL A 56 -6.65 0.55 14.68
CA VAL A 56 -6.86 0.74 16.12
C VAL A 56 -7.74 -0.39 16.67
N ASN A 57 -8.85 -0.74 15.99
CA ASN A 57 -9.70 -1.86 16.39
C ASN A 57 -8.90 -3.17 16.49
N VAL A 58 -8.03 -3.45 15.52
CA VAL A 58 -7.17 -4.64 15.51
C VAL A 58 -6.26 -4.70 16.74
N PHE A 59 -5.61 -3.58 17.09
CA PHE A 59 -4.77 -3.50 18.28
C PHE A 59 -5.55 -3.66 19.58
N GLU A 60 -6.81 -3.26 19.60
CA GLU A 60 -7.71 -3.40 20.74
C GLU A 60 -8.46 -4.75 20.77
N GLY A 61 -8.13 -5.67 19.85
CA GLY A 61 -8.72 -7.01 19.79
C GLY A 61 -10.16 -7.05 19.26
N ARG A 62 -10.55 -6.01 18.53
CA ARG A 62 -11.85 -5.94 17.83
C ARG A 62 -11.67 -6.29 16.34
N PRO A 63 -12.74 -6.72 15.66
CA PRO A 63 -12.72 -6.85 14.21
C PRO A 63 -12.30 -5.55 13.53
N MET A 64 -11.49 -5.65 12.47
CA MET A 64 -11.01 -4.50 11.70
C MET A 64 -12.16 -3.61 11.22
N TYR A 65 -13.19 -4.23 10.66
CA TYR A 65 -14.46 -3.59 10.28
C TYR A 65 -15.62 -4.45 10.81
N SER A 66 -16.80 -3.87 11.03
CA SER A 66 -18.00 -4.64 11.37
C SER A 66 -18.39 -5.58 10.23
N ASP A 67 -18.34 -5.07 9.00
CA ASP A 67 -18.57 -5.78 7.74
C ASP A 67 -18.07 -4.94 6.55
N ALA A 68 -18.07 -5.55 5.35
CA ALA A 68 -17.62 -4.88 4.13
C ALA A 68 -18.56 -3.75 3.69
N ALA A 69 -19.88 -3.91 3.86
CA ALA A 69 -20.85 -2.90 3.44
C ALA A 69 -20.75 -1.63 4.30
N THR A 70 -20.56 -1.78 5.61
CA THR A 70 -20.32 -0.65 6.52
C THR A 70 -19.05 0.10 6.14
N ARG A 71 -17.94 -0.61 5.84
CA ARG A 71 -16.69 0.04 5.38
C ARG A 71 -16.93 0.89 4.14
N GLU A 72 -17.58 0.34 3.14
CA GLU A 72 -17.86 1.04 1.88
C GLU A 72 -18.78 2.24 2.09
N ALA A 73 -19.83 2.09 2.89
CA ALA A 73 -20.76 3.16 3.22
C ALA A 73 -20.07 4.31 4.00
N ASP A 74 -19.14 3.99 4.91
CA ASP A 74 -18.39 4.99 5.66
C ASP A 74 -17.43 5.77 4.75
N ILE A 75 -16.73 5.11 3.83
CA ILE A 75 -15.86 5.78 2.85
C ILE A 75 -16.70 6.68 1.93
N GLU A 76 -17.80 6.16 1.36
CA GLU A 76 -18.68 6.91 0.48
C GLU A 76 -19.26 8.16 1.15
N ARG A 77 -19.75 8.01 2.39
CA ARG A 77 -20.28 9.14 3.19
C ARG A 77 -19.22 10.21 3.43
N ASP A 78 -17.99 9.80 3.76
CA ASP A 78 -16.93 10.69 4.21
C ASP A 78 -16.15 11.33 3.05
N ALA A 79 -16.23 10.76 1.84
CA ALA A 79 -15.55 11.24 0.64
C ALA A 79 -15.96 12.65 0.21
N TYR A 80 -17.16 13.09 0.55
CA TYR A 80 -17.74 14.38 0.12
C TYR A 80 -17.65 15.47 1.20
N ARG A 81 -16.93 15.23 2.30
CA ARG A 81 -16.71 16.23 3.33
C ARG A 81 -15.79 17.35 2.83
N PRO A 82 -15.89 18.57 3.41
CA PRO A 82 -14.91 19.63 3.14
C PRO A 82 -13.47 19.16 3.37
N LEU A 83 -12.52 19.69 2.60
CA LEU A 83 -11.10 19.28 2.64
C LEU A 83 -10.50 19.38 4.03
N ASP A 84 -10.75 20.49 4.73
CA ASP A 84 -10.24 20.71 6.09
C ASP A 84 -10.73 19.65 7.08
N VAL A 85 -11.99 19.20 6.94
CA VAL A 85 -12.57 18.10 7.73
C VAL A 85 -11.90 16.77 7.38
N GLN A 86 -11.66 16.50 6.09
CA GLN A 86 -11.00 15.26 5.66
C GLN A 86 -9.54 15.20 6.14
N LEU A 87 -8.78 16.30 6.01
CA LEU A 87 -7.40 16.36 6.49
C LEU A 87 -7.30 16.24 8.02
N ALA A 88 -8.24 16.85 8.74
CA ALA A 88 -8.32 16.68 10.18
C ALA A 88 -8.59 15.21 10.55
N ASP A 89 -9.53 14.56 9.87
CA ASP A 89 -9.87 13.14 10.11
C ASP A 89 -8.68 12.21 9.83
N VAL A 90 -7.93 12.42 8.73
CA VAL A 90 -6.70 11.66 8.43
C VAL A 90 -5.66 11.86 9.54
N ARG A 91 -5.44 13.10 9.99
CA ARG A 91 -4.48 13.42 11.04
C ARG A 91 -4.88 12.77 12.37
N GLU A 92 -6.11 13.00 12.81
CA GLU A 92 -6.61 12.50 14.09
C GLU A 92 -6.64 10.97 14.15
N SER A 93 -7.05 10.30 13.06
CA SER A 93 -7.05 8.84 13.00
C SER A 93 -5.63 8.27 13.01
N ALA A 94 -4.66 8.91 12.34
CA ALA A 94 -3.26 8.54 12.41
C ALA A 94 -2.67 8.72 13.82
N GLU A 95 -3.05 9.81 14.53
CA GLU A 95 -2.63 10.03 15.92
C GLU A 95 -3.25 9.00 16.87
N ARG A 96 -4.52 8.61 16.68
CA ARG A 96 -5.14 7.53 17.46
C ARG A 96 -4.38 6.21 17.28
N LEU A 97 -4.04 5.85 16.04
CA LEU A 97 -3.26 4.64 15.76
C LEU A 97 -1.87 4.71 16.41
N ARG A 98 -1.17 5.85 16.28
CA ARG A 98 0.12 6.06 16.94
C ARG A 98 0.02 5.87 18.45
N ALA A 99 -0.96 6.49 19.10
CA ALA A 99 -1.16 6.39 20.54
C ALA A 99 -1.45 4.97 21.03
N VAL A 100 -2.06 4.13 20.20
CA VAL A 100 -2.25 2.70 20.51
C VAL A 100 -0.94 1.94 20.34
N CYS A 101 -0.16 2.24 19.31
CA CYS A 101 1.15 1.59 19.06
C CYS A 101 2.23 1.98 20.09
N GLU A 102 2.09 3.13 20.75
CA GLU A 102 3.00 3.54 21.85
C GLU A 102 2.75 2.80 23.17
N LYS A 103 1.62 2.10 23.30
CA LYS A 103 1.33 1.33 24.51
C LYS A 103 2.15 0.03 24.51
N PRO A 104 2.56 -0.47 25.69
CA PRO A 104 3.18 -1.79 25.78
C PRO A 104 2.28 -2.86 25.18
N ALA A 105 2.81 -3.63 24.26
CA ALA A 105 2.07 -4.66 23.55
C ALA A 105 2.95 -5.89 23.26
N ASP A 106 2.30 -7.05 23.13
CA ASP A 106 2.96 -8.21 22.53
C ASP A 106 2.96 -8.05 21.00
N TRP A 107 4.07 -7.58 20.48
CA TRP A 107 4.27 -7.37 19.05
C TRP A 107 4.39 -8.68 18.25
N ASN A 108 4.64 -9.79 18.92
CA ASN A 108 4.70 -11.12 18.28
C ASN A 108 3.33 -11.78 18.17
N ARG A 109 2.30 -11.24 18.82
CA ARG A 109 0.96 -11.80 18.74
C ARG A 109 0.45 -11.78 17.31
N THR A 110 -0.32 -12.80 16.96
CA THR A 110 -1.08 -12.82 15.71
C THR A 110 -2.30 -11.91 15.80
N VAL A 111 -2.53 -11.13 14.78
CA VAL A 111 -3.71 -10.28 14.62
C VAL A 111 -4.47 -10.71 13.37
N GLU A 112 -5.78 -10.54 13.38
CA GLU A 112 -6.64 -10.77 12.22
C GLU A 112 -6.93 -9.43 11.54
N LEU A 113 -6.73 -9.40 10.23
CA LEU A 113 -6.98 -8.28 9.34
C LEU A 113 -8.21 -8.56 8.48
N ARG A 114 -8.48 -7.69 7.51
CA ARG A 114 -9.60 -7.84 6.57
C ARG A 114 -9.55 -9.19 5.85
N ASN A 115 -10.72 -9.77 5.59
CA ASN A 115 -10.92 -11.02 4.85
C ASN A 115 -10.23 -12.26 5.49
N GLY A 116 -10.07 -12.27 6.82
CA GLY A 116 -9.46 -13.37 7.54
C GLY A 116 -7.94 -13.49 7.35
N VAL A 117 -7.31 -12.48 6.78
CA VAL A 117 -5.84 -12.44 6.68
C VAL A 117 -5.27 -12.29 8.08
N THR A 118 -4.31 -13.15 8.43
CA THR A 118 -3.60 -13.06 9.70
C THR A 118 -2.17 -12.60 9.49
N ASP A 119 -1.64 -11.82 10.44
CA ASP A 119 -0.26 -11.37 10.43
C ASP A 119 0.26 -11.15 11.85
N SER A 120 1.55 -10.91 12.01
CA SER A 120 2.13 -10.44 13.26
C SER A 120 1.74 -8.98 13.53
N ALA A 121 1.44 -8.65 14.78
CA ALA A 121 1.20 -7.26 15.19
C ALA A 121 2.37 -6.34 14.81
N SER A 122 3.60 -6.83 14.85
CA SER A 122 4.80 -6.08 14.46
C SER A 122 4.86 -5.70 12.97
N ARG A 123 4.08 -6.37 12.10
CA ARG A 123 4.00 -6.03 10.66
C ARG A 123 2.92 -4.98 10.35
N VAL A 124 2.01 -4.73 11.28
CA VAL A 124 0.91 -3.77 11.07
C VAL A 124 1.39 -2.35 10.77
N PRO A 125 2.43 -1.79 11.45
CA PRO A 125 2.98 -0.48 11.07
C PRO A 125 3.46 -0.42 9.63
N PHE A 126 4.17 -1.45 9.14
CA PHE A 126 4.59 -1.52 7.74
C PHE A 126 3.38 -1.57 6.79
N ARG A 127 2.39 -2.41 7.07
CA ARG A 127 1.16 -2.46 6.26
C ARG A 127 0.45 -1.12 6.19
N ARG A 128 0.43 -0.36 7.28
CA ARG A 128 -0.14 0.98 7.27
C ARG A 128 0.73 1.96 6.48
N TRP A 129 2.06 1.83 6.54
CA TRP A 129 2.95 2.63 5.73
C TRP A 129 2.71 2.39 4.23
N VAL A 130 2.48 1.13 3.83
CA VAL A 130 2.06 0.77 2.46
C VAL A 130 0.77 1.49 2.05
N GLU A 131 -0.27 1.48 2.89
CA GLU A 131 -1.51 2.19 2.62
C GLU A 131 -1.27 3.69 2.38
N VAL A 132 -0.46 4.33 3.21
CA VAL A 132 -0.21 5.78 3.09
C VAL A 132 0.58 6.11 1.82
N GLU A 133 1.69 5.41 1.56
CA GLU A 133 2.55 5.70 0.41
C GLU A 133 1.85 5.41 -0.92
N LEU A 134 1.27 4.22 -1.07
CA LEU A 134 0.63 3.86 -2.33
C LEU A 134 -0.63 4.71 -2.59
N HIS A 135 -1.38 5.07 -1.57
CA HIS A 135 -2.52 5.95 -1.75
C HIS A 135 -2.11 7.42 -1.93
N HIS A 136 -0.93 7.85 -1.47
CA HIS A 136 -0.38 9.15 -1.87
C HIS A 136 -0.11 9.19 -3.39
N VAL A 137 0.45 8.14 -3.95
CA VAL A 137 0.58 7.97 -5.41
C VAL A 137 -0.80 7.98 -6.09
N ASP A 138 -1.79 7.29 -5.51
CA ASP A 138 -3.14 7.20 -6.07
C ASP A 138 -3.89 8.54 -6.10
N LEU A 139 -3.53 9.51 -5.26
CA LEU A 139 -4.10 10.86 -5.30
C LEU A 139 -3.81 11.58 -6.62
N GLY A 140 -2.73 11.22 -7.34
CA GLY A 140 -2.44 11.76 -8.68
C GLY A 140 -2.09 13.24 -8.67
N THR A 141 -1.34 13.71 -7.68
CA THR A 141 -1.03 15.13 -7.45
C THR A 141 0.47 15.46 -7.54
N GLY A 142 1.22 14.65 -8.27
CA GLY A 142 2.65 14.87 -8.50
C GLY A 142 3.57 14.08 -7.59
N TYR A 143 3.02 13.23 -6.71
CA TYR A 143 3.78 12.21 -5.99
C TYR A 143 3.61 10.88 -6.73
N ASP A 144 4.70 10.34 -7.22
CA ASP A 144 4.72 9.17 -8.09
C ASP A 144 5.55 8.03 -7.48
N LEU A 145 5.61 6.88 -8.15
CA LEU A 145 6.37 5.72 -7.67
C LEU A 145 7.87 6.01 -7.51
N GLU A 146 8.39 6.93 -8.33
CA GLU A 146 9.78 7.38 -8.30
C GLU A 146 10.12 8.24 -7.07
N ASP A 147 9.12 8.82 -6.40
CA ASP A 147 9.27 9.64 -5.20
C ASP A 147 9.24 8.80 -3.91
N LEU A 148 8.88 7.53 -4.01
CA LEU A 148 8.82 6.62 -2.88
C LEU A 148 10.22 6.37 -2.29
N PRO A 149 10.35 6.28 -0.95
CA PRO A 149 11.62 5.93 -0.33
C PRO A 149 12.16 4.58 -0.84
N GLU A 150 13.43 4.51 -1.21
CA GLU A 150 14.05 3.28 -1.75
C GLU A 150 13.84 2.07 -0.83
N GLU A 151 14.02 2.26 0.48
CA GLU A 151 13.78 1.19 1.46
C GLU A 151 12.34 0.69 1.43
N PHE A 152 11.36 1.60 1.30
CA PHE A 152 9.95 1.23 1.15
C PHE A 152 9.74 0.40 -0.10
N VAL A 153 10.26 0.87 -1.24
CA VAL A 153 10.12 0.19 -2.54
C VAL A 153 10.64 -1.25 -2.47
N LEU A 154 11.85 -1.45 -1.96
CA LEU A 154 12.44 -2.78 -1.88
C LEU A 154 11.67 -3.73 -0.95
N ARG A 155 11.20 -3.23 0.18
CA ARG A 155 10.41 -4.01 1.14
C ARG A 155 9.01 -4.34 0.62
N GLU A 156 8.38 -3.43 -0.10
CA GLU A 156 7.07 -3.68 -0.67
C GLU A 156 7.15 -4.63 -1.87
N ILE A 157 8.23 -4.58 -2.67
CA ILE A 157 8.51 -5.60 -3.70
C ILE A 157 8.61 -6.99 -3.05
N GLU A 158 9.39 -7.13 -1.97
CA GLU A 158 9.51 -8.40 -1.24
C GLU A 158 8.14 -8.88 -0.73
N PHE A 159 7.38 -7.99 -0.10
CA PHE A 159 6.06 -8.30 0.44
C PHE A 159 5.06 -8.75 -0.64
N LEU A 160 5.01 -8.04 -1.77
CA LEU A 160 4.12 -8.40 -2.87
C LEU A 160 4.61 -9.65 -3.62
N ALA A 161 5.92 -9.86 -3.74
CA ALA A 161 6.47 -11.08 -4.31
C ALA A 161 6.08 -12.31 -3.46
N GLU A 162 6.15 -12.21 -2.12
CA GLU A 162 5.63 -13.25 -1.21
C GLU A 162 4.13 -13.49 -1.41
N ARG A 163 3.34 -12.42 -1.55
CA ARG A 163 1.88 -12.48 -1.72
C ARG A 163 1.47 -13.26 -2.98
N TRP A 164 2.19 -13.08 -4.07
CA TRP A 164 1.96 -13.77 -5.34
C TRP A 164 2.63 -15.14 -5.43
N SER A 165 3.50 -15.49 -4.48
CA SER A 165 4.18 -16.77 -4.45
C SER A 165 3.19 -17.92 -4.29
N GLY A 166 3.37 -18.96 -5.10
CA GLY A 166 2.52 -20.16 -5.12
C GLY A 166 1.18 -19.97 -5.83
N ARG A 167 0.94 -18.82 -6.46
CA ARG A 167 -0.29 -18.55 -7.21
C ARG A 167 -0.23 -19.23 -8.58
N PRO A 168 -1.08 -20.24 -8.85
CA PRO A 168 -1.01 -21.00 -10.11
C PRO A 168 -1.42 -20.19 -11.34
N GLU A 169 -2.19 -19.10 -11.14
CA GLU A 169 -2.59 -18.18 -12.20
C GLU A 169 -1.47 -17.26 -12.69
N VAL A 170 -0.34 -17.20 -11.97
CA VAL A 170 0.85 -16.42 -12.33
C VAL A 170 1.98 -17.39 -12.66
N PRO A 171 2.65 -17.31 -13.83
CA PRO A 171 3.79 -18.17 -14.12
C PRO A 171 4.94 -17.91 -13.12
N PRO A 172 5.95 -18.78 -13.05
CA PRO A 172 7.14 -18.49 -12.26
C PRO A 172 7.83 -17.22 -12.76
N VAL A 173 8.04 -16.24 -11.87
CA VAL A 173 8.68 -14.96 -12.23
C VAL A 173 9.89 -14.73 -11.34
N THR A 174 11.01 -14.32 -11.94
CA THR A 174 12.16 -13.74 -11.26
C THR A 174 12.20 -12.25 -11.55
N LEU A 175 12.17 -11.43 -10.50
CA LEU A 175 12.28 -9.98 -10.57
C LEU A 175 13.72 -9.59 -10.27
N ARG A 176 14.29 -8.65 -11.01
CA ARG A 176 15.66 -8.16 -10.80
C ARG A 176 15.69 -6.64 -10.87
N THR A 177 16.32 -6.01 -9.92
CA THR A 177 16.56 -4.56 -10.02
C THR A 177 17.71 -4.27 -10.99
N GLY A 178 17.60 -3.08 -11.65
CA GLY A 178 18.49 -2.68 -12.74
C GLY A 178 18.08 -3.30 -14.08
N HIS A 179 18.05 -2.50 -15.14
CA HIS A 179 17.65 -2.98 -16.48
C HIS A 179 18.58 -4.07 -17.06
N ASP A 180 19.81 -4.15 -16.54
CA ASP A 180 20.76 -5.22 -16.86
C ASP A 180 20.58 -6.47 -15.97
N GLY A 181 19.67 -6.40 -14.96
CA GLY A 181 19.36 -7.50 -14.06
C GLY A 181 20.49 -7.88 -13.11
N THR A 182 21.38 -6.96 -12.76
CA THR A 182 22.53 -7.22 -11.87
C THR A 182 22.26 -6.93 -10.39
N GLY A 183 21.13 -6.28 -10.06
CA GLY A 183 20.75 -5.93 -8.69
C GLY A 183 20.09 -7.09 -7.94
N PRO A 184 19.55 -6.80 -6.72
CA PRO A 184 18.77 -7.75 -5.93
C PRO A 184 17.66 -8.43 -6.72
N ASP A 185 17.36 -9.69 -6.38
CA ASP A 185 16.33 -10.48 -7.05
C ASP A 185 15.30 -11.04 -6.07
N TRP A 186 14.07 -11.22 -6.57
CA TRP A 186 12.96 -11.88 -5.87
C TRP A 186 12.32 -12.90 -6.80
N ARG A 187 11.69 -13.90 -6.21
CA ARG A 187 10.91 -14.91 -6.94
C ARG A 187 9.46 -14.85 -6.51
N THR A 188 8.57 -15.02 -7.47
CA THR A 188 7.12 -15.01 -7.25
C THR A 188 6.40 -15.89 -8.28
N GLY A 189 5.07 -15.94 -8.18
CA GLY A 189 4.24 -16.76 -9.05
C GLY A 189 4.19 -18.23 -8.66
N GLY A 190 3.60 -19.04 -9.50
CA GLY A 190 3.45 -20.49 -9.34
C GLY A 190 4.75 -21.26 -9.67
N THR A 191 4.58 -22.58 -9.79
CA THR A 191 5.69 -23.50 -10.11
C THR A 191 5.59 -24.06 -11.54
N GLU A 192 4.46 -23.83 -12.22
CA GLU A 192 4.18 -24.36 -13.55
C GLU A 192 4.17 -23.22 -14.58
N GLY A 193 4.51 -23.55 -15.81
CA GLY A 193 4.59 -22.63 -16.94
C GLY A 193 6.02 -22.24 -17.30
N THR A 194 6.15 -21.39 -18.32
CA THR A 194 7.45 -20.89 -18.78
C THR A 194 7.96 -19.85 -17.77
N PRO A 195 9.15 -20.04 -17.16
CA PRO A 195 9.73 -19.04 -16.27
C PRO A 195 10.01 -17.72 -17.00
N VAL A 196 9.62 -16.62 -16.37
CA VAL A 196 9.84 -15.27 -16.88
C VAL A 196 10.87 -14.55 -16.01
N VAL A 197 11.79 -13.81 -16.62
CA VAL A 197 12.73 -12.93 -15.91
C VAL A 197 12.46 -11.50 -16.32
N LEU A 198 12.04 -10.68 -15.35
CA LEU A 198 11.77 -9.26 -15.51
C LEU A 198 12.88 -8.44 -14.84
N ALA A 199 13.29 -7.36 -15.49
CA ALA A 199 14.30 -6.46 -14.98
C ALA A 199 13.88 -5.00 -15.18
N GLY A 200 14.17 -4.16 -14.18
CA GLY A 200 13.84 -2.74 -14.21
C GLY A 200 14.25 -2.02 -12.93
N THR A 201 13.90 -0.76 -12.81
CA THR A 201 14.06 0.00 -11.57
C THR A 201 13.14 -0.55 -10.48
N GLY A 202 13.42 -0.23 -9.22
CA GLY A 202 12.52 -0.59 -8.12
C GLY A 202 11.10 -0.05 -8.31
N PRO A 203 10.90 1.24 -8.64
CA PRO A 203 9.59 1.80 -8.94
C PRO A 203 8.84 1.07 -10.07
N GLU A 204 9.49 0.70 -11.16
CA GLU A 204 8.87 -0.06 -12.26
C GLU A 204 8.43 -1.47 -11.82
N LEU A 205 9.26 -2.17 -11.05
CA LEU A 205 8.92 -3.49 -10.48
C LEU A 205 7.74 -3.39 -9.51
N LEU A 206 7.77 -2.38 -8.63
CA LEU A 206 6.67 -2.11 -7.71
C LEU A 206 5.39 -1.73 -8.46
N GLY A 207 5.50 -0.94 -9.51
CA GLY A 207 4.37 -0.56 -10.36
C GLY A 207 3.67 -1.78 -10.96
N TRP A 208 4.45 -2.71 -11.51
CA TRP A 208 3.91 -3.97 -12.02
C TRP A 208 3.24 -4.80 -10.92
N LEU A 209 3.93 -5.03 -9.79
CA LEU A 209 3.43 -5.83 -8.68
C LEU A 209 2.15 -5.27 -8.05
N SER A 210 2.04 -3.95 -7.98
CA SER A 210 0.91 -3.24 -7.35
C SER A 210 -0.19 -2.80 -8.33
N GLY A 211 0.02 -2.99 -9.63
CA GLY A 211 -0.91 -2.53 -10.69
C GLY A 211 -0.99 -1.01 -10.83
N ARG A 212 0.09 -0.29 -10.48
CA ARG A 212 0.19 1.18 -10.53
C ARG A 212 1.15 1.64 -11.62
N GLY A 213 1.18 2.97 -11.84
CA GLY A 213 2.02 3.57 -12.88
C GLY A 213 1.67 3.02 -14.26
N ASP A 214 2.69 2.71 -15.04
CA ASP A 214 2.57 2.08 -16.37
C ASP A 214 2.33 0.56 -16.29
N LYS A 215 2.15 0.01 -15.09
CA LYS A 215 1.92 -1.43 -14.82
C LYS A 215 3.04 -2.32 -15.34
N GLY A 216 4.25 -1.80 -15.34
CA GLY A 216 5.44 -2.53 -15.75
C GLY A 216 5.73 -2.48 -17.26
N ALA A 217 5.11 -1.58 -18.03
CA ALA A 217 5.39 -1.43 -19.46
C ALA A 217 6.86 -1.05 -19.74
N GLY A 218 7.55 -0.41 -18.77
CA GLY A 218 8.98 -0.09 -18.82
C GLY A 218 9.92 -1.27 -18.50
N LEU A 219 9.39 -2.40 -18.00
CA LEU A 219 10.22 -3.54 -17.60
C LEU A 219 10.82 -4.25 -18.80
N ALA A 220 12.10 -4.60 -18.68
CA ALA A 220 12.77 -5.48 -19.64
C ALA A 220 12.38 -6.94 -19.35
N VAL A 221 11.91 -7.66 -20.38
CA VAL A 221 11.72 -9.11 -20.34
C VAL A 221 13.02 -9.77 -20.80
N LEU A 222 13.83 -10.26 -19.85
CA LEU A 222 15.12 -10.88 -20.15
C LEU A 222 14.97 -12.33 -20.63
N SER A 223 13.90 -13.02 -20.22
CA SER A 223 13.52 -14.34 -20.73
C SER A 223 12.04 -14.62 -20.47
N GLY A 224 11.45 -15.55 -21.23
CA GLY A 224 10.04 -15.94 -21.16
C GLY A 224 9.19 -15.32 -22.27
N ASP A 225 7.87 -15.54 -22.19
CA ASP A 225 6.93 -15.24 -23.28
C ASP A 225 6.36 -13.80 -23.26
N GLY A 226 6.80 -12.96 -22.31
CA GLY A 226 6.35 -11.58 -22.16
C GLY A 226 6.04 -11.20 -20.70
N LEU A 227 5.51 -10.01 -20.50
CA LEU A 227 5.09 -9.51 -19.18
C LEU A 227 3.81 -10.23 -18.75
N PRO A 228 3.81 -11.00 -17.66
CA PRO A 228 2.59 -11.64 -17.17
C PRO A 228 1.60 -10.64 -16.61
N GLU A 229 0.29 -10.89 -16.79
CA GLU A 229 -0.74 -10.17 -16.08
C GLU A 229 -0.87 -10.69 -14.64
N LEU A 230 -0.98 -9.79 -13.68
CA LEU A 230 -1.25 -10.12 -12.29
C LEU A 230 -2.75 -9.95 -11.99
N PRO A 231 -3.33 -10.83 -11.15
CA PRO A 231 -4.66 -10.61 -10.61
C PRO A 231 -4.73 -9.31 -9.81
N PRO A 232 -5.92 -8.70 -9.60
CA PRO A 232 -6.08 -7.55 -8.71
C PRO A 232 -5.63 -7.86 -7.27
N LEU A 233 -5.05 -6.86 -6.59
CA LEU A 233 -4.62 -6.93 -5.19
C LEU A 233 -5.79 -7.05 -4.21
#